data_3c3aabc3799b81829ea74e4485d43338
#
_entry.id   3c3aabc3799b81829ea74e4485d43338
#
_cell.length_a   1.000
_cell.length_b   1.000
_cell.length_c   1.000
_cell.angle_alpha   90.00
_cell.angle_beta   90.00
_cell.angle_gamma   90.00
#
_symmetry.space_group_name_H-M   'P 1'
#
loop_
_entity.id
_entity.type
_entity.pdbx_description
1 polymer ?
#
loop_
_entity_poly.entity_id
_entity_poly.type
_entity_poly.pdbx_seq_one_letter_code
_entity_poly.pdbx_strand_id
1 'polypeptide(L)'
;MAGNDALDGLEVYRVGGAVRDTLLAWPVYDNDWVVVGATPEEMTRRGFKPVGKDFPVFLHPETFEEYALARTERKAGRGYGGFEVHASPNVTLEEDLLRRDLTINAIAQRPDGSLVDPFDGQGDLARRYLRHVSPAFAEDPLRVLRTARFLARYARLGFRIAEQTKALARQVVESGELEHLAAERVWVETEKALKEPTPQAYFQALEECGALAYWWPGLGQHLDQALALLQNAPQAAGVLAHWRMALLASALEEPEREALISRLRLPNAVAALCRHVALTRALLREPDTADAVFDWLERLDAFRKPEQVTAQLALVAMLDPERESALAAAFQGARAVSPQALMAEGLRGGELGRALRQRRRDAVSEALGL
;
A
#
# COMPACT_ATOMS: atom_id res chain seq x y z
N MET A 1 -13.34 7.69 36.21
CA MET A 1 -13.93 8.95 35.72
C MET A 1 -12.90 10.07 35.93
N ALA A 2 -11.79 9.98 35.23
CA ALA A 2 -10.79 11.05 35.12
C ALA A 2 -10.45 11.08 33.62
N GLY A 3 -10.82 12.08 32.89
CA GLY A 3 -10.60 12.16 31.46
C GLY A 3 -11.40 13.25 30.75
N ASN A 4 -12.22 13.99 31.48
CA ASN A 4 -13.08 15.02 30.87
C ASN A 4 -12.58 16.46 31.05
N ASP A 5 -11.55 16.65 31.89
CA ASP A 5 -11.12 18.00 32.27
C ASP A 5 -10.41 18.76 31.13
N ALA A 6 -9.63 18.02 30.32
CA ALA A 6 -8.91 18.64 29.18
C ALA A 6 -9.83 19.08 28.02
N LEU A 7 -11.01 18.47 27.89
CA LEU A 7 -11.98 18.76 26.84
C LEU A 7 -13.10 19.70 27.29
N ASP A 8 -13.20 20.03 28.58
CA ASP A 8 -14.29 20.82 29.12
C ASP A 8 -14.38 22.19 28.44
N GLY A 9 -15.58 22.51 27.94
CA GLY A 9 -15.86 23.75 27.20
C GLY A 9 -15.28 23.82 25.79
N LEU A 10 -14.62 22.76 25.27
CA LEU A 10 -14.24 22.67 23.86
C LEU A 10 -15.39 22.10 23.02
N GLU A 11 -15.56 22.62 21.83
CA GLU A 11 -16.47 22.09 20.83
C GLU A 11 -15.73 20.98 20.02
N VAL A 12 -16.01 19.72 20.35
CA VAL A 12 -15.26 18.56 19.85
C VAL A 12 -16.18 17.63 19.08
N TYR A 13 -15.66 17.08 17.98
CA TYR A 13 -16.36 16.13 17.12
C TYR A 13 -15.46 14.97 16.76
N ARG A 14 -15.98 13.74 16.87
CA ARG A 14 -15.38 12.58 16.23
C ARG A 14 -15.65 12.64 14.74
N VAL A 15 -14.67 12.36 13.87
CA VAL A 15 -14.80 12.60 12.43
C VAL A 15 -14.20 11.48 11.57
N GLY A 16 -14.50 11.52 10.29
CA GLY A 16 -13.77 10.76 9.27
C GLY A 16 -13.99 9.26 9.33
N GLY A 17 -12.88 8.52 9.27
CA GLY A 17 -12.87 7.06 9.18
C GLY A 17 -13.62 6.37 10.31
N ALA A 18 -13.45 6.86 11.54
CA ALA A 18 -14.06 6.28 12.72
C ALA A 18 -15.60 6.36 12.69
N VAL A 19 -16.18 7.49 12.28
CA VAL A 19 -17.62 7.67 12.15
C VAL A 19 -18.18 6.79 11.04
N ARG A 20 -17.57 6.86 9.85
CA ARG A 20 -17.94 6.03 8.70
C ARG A 20 -17.92 4.54 9.03
N ASP A 21 -16.84 4.04 9.61
CA ASP A 21 -16.67 2.61 9.89
C ASP A 21 -17.63 2.14 10.97
N THR A 22 -17.94 2.98 11.99
CA THR A 22 -19.01 2.72 12.96
C THR A 22 -20.36 2.56 12.26
N LEU A 23 -20.73 3.46 11.35
CA LEU A 23 -21.99 3.42 10.61
C LEU A 23 -22.11 2.20 9.67
N LEU A 24 -20.97 1.69 9.20
CA LEU A 24 -20.89 0.47 8.38
C LEU A 24 -20.80 -0.82 9.20
N ALA A 25 -20.78 -0.76 10.53
CA ALA A 25 -20.40 -1.87 11.40
C ALA A 25 -19.06 -2.52 11.00
N TRP A 26 -18.13 -1.72 10.48
CA TRP A 26 -16.77 -2.10 10.12
C TRP A 26 -15.85 -1.89 11.32
N PRO A 27 -14.76 -2.67 11.47
CA PRO A 27 -13.84 -2.47 12.58
C PRO A 27 -13.23 -1.06 12.59
N VAL A 28 -13.31 -0.40 13.75
CA VAL A 28 -12.70 0.90 14.01
C VAL A 28 -11.42 0.67 14.82
N TYR A 29 -10.31 1.20 14.33
CA TYR A 29 -8.99 1.03 14.98
C TYR A 29 -8.52 2.31 15.66
N ASP A 30 -8.77 3.47 15.03
CA ASP A 30 -8.33 4.77 15.50
C ASP A 30 -9.50 5.77 15.48
N ASN A 31 -9.50 6.72 16.41
CA ASN A 31 -10.43 7.83 16.42
C ASN A 31 -9.70 9.11 16.07
N ASP A 32 -10.26 9.84 15.12
CA ASP A 32 -9.84 11.19 14.76
C ASP A 32 -10.85 12.20 15.30
N TRP A 33 -10.34 13.25 15.94
CA TRP A 33 -11.16 14.30 16.53
C TRP A 33 -10.88 15.65 15.87
N VAL A 34 -11.92 16.46 15.73
CA VAL A 34 -11.83 17.87 15.30
C VAL A 34 -12.29 18.75 16.45
N VAL A 35 -11.51 19.80 16.73
CA VAL A 35 -11.82 20.84 17.70
C VAL A 35 -12.13 22.12 16.97
N VAL A 36 -13.31 22.69 17.21
CA VAL A 36 -13.77 23.95 16.64
C VAL A 36 -13.63 25.05 17.66
N GLY A 37 -13.25 26.25 17.23
CA GLY A 37 -13.21 27.44 18.09
C GLY A 37 -11.99 27.56 19.02
N ALA A 38 -11.05 26.61 18.96
CA ALA A 38 -9.83 26.65 19.79
C ALA A 38 -8.60 27.14 19.01
N THR A 39 -7.58 27.56 19.76
CA THR A 39 -6.27 27.93 19.21
C THR A 39 -5.18 26.91 19.61
N PRO A 40 -4.02 26.87 18.93
CA PRO A 40 -2.89 26.05 19.32
C PRO A 40 -2.43 26.30 20.76
N GLU A 41 -2.46 27.57 21.19
CA GLU A 41 -2.07 27.98 22.55
C GLU A 41 -3.06 27.45 23.60
N GLU A 42 -4.35 27.46 23.28
CA GLU A 42 -5.40 26.88 24.11
C GLU A 42 -5.19 25.37 24.30
N MET A 43 -4.97 24.64 23.21
CA MET A 43 -4.72 23.19 23.25
C MET A 43 -3.47 22.88 24.10
N THR A 44 -2.39 23.62 23.89
CA THR A 44 -1.15 23.44 24.66
C THR A 44 -1.35 23.73 26.15
N ARG A 45 -2.09 24.79 26.49
CA ARG A 45 -2.41 25.16 27.87
C ARG A 45 -3.21 24.08 28.61
N ARG A 46 -4.05 23.34 27.87
CA ARG A 46 -4.84 22.21 28.36
C ARG A 46 -4.05 20.90 28.45
N GLY A 47 -2.75 20.92 28.14
CA GLY A 47 -1.87 19.77 28.22
C GLY A 47 -1.79 18.89 26.96
N PHE A 48 -2.46 19.27 25.89
CA PHE A 48 -2.31 18.59 24.61
C PHE A 48 -0.90 18.79 24.03
N LYS A 49 -0.32 17.76 23.44
CA LYS A 49 1.03 17.81 22.84
C LYS A 49 0.93 17.99 21.33
N PRO A 50 1.51 19.07 20.76
CA PRO A 50 1.51 19.26 19.31
C PRO A 50 2.32 18.15 18.62
N VAL A 51 1.80 17.61 17.51
CA VAL A 51 2.44 16.62 16.65
C VAL A 51 2.38 17.12 15.18
N GLY A 52 3.49 16.95 14.46
CA GLY A 52 3.61 17.47 13.11
C GLY A 52 4.09 18.93 13.04
N LYS A 53 4.79 19.26 11.95
CA LYS A 53 5.34 20.61 11.75
C LYS A 53 4.38 21.52 10.99
N ASP A 54 3.55 20.94 10.13
CA ASP A 54 2.79 21.70 9.13
C ASP A 54 1.28 21.71 9.40
N PHE A 55 0.79 20.91 10.37
CA PHE A 55 -0.62 20.79 10.67
C PHE A 55 -0.89 20.90 12.17
N PRO A 56 -1.95 21.64 12.58
CA PRO A 56 -2.31 21.81 13.97
C PRO A 56 -3.04 20.58 14.53
N VAL A 57 -2.27 19.49 14.70
CA VAL A 57 -2.71 18.22 15.30
C VAL A 57 -2.05 18.09 16.65
N PHE A 58 -2.78 17.60 17.62
CA PHE A 58 -2.38 17.49 19.03
C PHE A 58 -2.75 16.09 19.57
N LEU A 59 -1.90 15.54 20.42
CA LEU A 59 -2.22 14.32 21.17
C LEU A 59 -2.87 14.67 22.49
N HIS A 60 -3.96 13.99 22.80
CA HIS A 60 -4.61 14.09 24.11
C HIS A 60 -3.65 13.64 25.22
N PRO A 61 -3.58 14.35 26.37
CA PRO A 61 -2.58 14.10 27.40
C PRO A 61 -2.67 12.70 28.02
N GLU A 62 -3.84 12.07 28.04
CA GLU A 62 -4.09 10.78 28.67
C GLU A 62 -4.35 9.65 27.66
N THR A 63 -5.21 9.89 26.63
CA THR A 63 -5.61 8.85 25.67
C THR A 63 -4.67 8.71 24.50
N PHE A 64 -3.84 9.74 24.23
CA PHE A 64 -2.96 9.85 23.06
C PHE A 64 -3.68 9.83 21.71
N GLU A 65 -5.00 9.98 21.73
CA GLU A 65 -5.77 10.15 20.49
C GLU A 65 -5.46 11.49 19.82
N GLU A 66 -5.62 11.56 18.50
CA GLU A 66 -5.31 12.74 17.71
C GLU A 66 -6.48 13.71 17.65
N TYR A 67 -6.21 14.96 18.02
CA TYR A 67 -7.14 16.10 17.97
C TYR A 67 -6.61 17.15 16.99
N ALA A 68 -7.29 17.38 15.90
CA ALA A 68 -6.95 18.41 14.93
C ALA A 68 -7.83 19.64 15.15
N LEU A 69 -7.25 20.86 15.04
CA LEU A 69 -8.06 22.06 14.96
C LEU A 69 -8.80 22.12 13.62
N ALA A 70 -10.05 22.59 13.64
CA ALA A 70 -10.80 22.87 12.42
C ALA A 70 -9.99 23.80 11.51
N ARG A 71 -9.91 23.48 10.22
CA ARG A 71 -9.04 24.19 9.28
C ARG A 71 -9.60 24.19 7.87
N THR A 72 -9.20 25.20 7.13
CA THR A 72 -9.33 25.23 5.67
C THR A 72 -7.97 24.99 5.04
N GLU A 73 -7.96 24.41 3.84
CA GLU A 73 -6.77 24.18 3.03
C GLU A 73 -6.98 24.84 1.68
N ARG A 74 -5.97 25.60 1.21
CA ARG A 74 -5.98 26.21 -0.13
C ARG A 74 -4.75 25.79 -0.90
N LYS A 75 -4.92 25.44 -2.17
CA LYS A 75 -3.81 25.19 -3.07
C LYS A 75 -3.12 26.51 -3.41
N ALA A 76 -1.90 26.70 -2.92
CA ALA A 76 -1.06 27.88 -3.17
C ALA A 76 0.09 27.60 -4.15
N GLY A 77 0.28 26.32 -4.58
CA GLY A 77 1.37 25.91 -5.47
C GLY A 77 1.19 24.48 -6.01
N ARG A 78 2.21 23.97 -6.71
CA ARG A 78 2.21 22.60 -7.22
C ARG A 78 2.78 21.61 -6.20
N GLY A 79 2.26 20.38 -6.18
CA GLY A 79 2.74 19.29 -5.30
C GLY A 79 2.31 19.42 -3.84
N TYR A 80 2.92 18.59 -2.97
CA TYR A 80 2.54 18.47 -1.54
C TYR A 80 2.81 19.73 -0.72
N GLY A 81 3.90 20.44 -0.98
CA GLY A 81 4.23 21.72 -0.30
C GLY A 81 3.41 22.91 -0.79
N GLY A 82 2.47 22.71 -1.72
CA GLY A 82 1.65 23.76 -2.31
C GLY A 82 0.31 24.02 -1.60
N PHE A 83 0.10 23.50 -0.38
CA PHE A 83 -1.08 23.78 0.42
C PHE A 83 -0.76 24.78 1.54
N GLU A 84 -1.51 25.84 1.59
CA GLU A 84 -1.59 26.72 2.77
C GLU A 84 -2.71 26.23 3.67
N VAL A 85 -2.34 25.88 4.90
CA VAL A 85 -3.28 25.45 5.94
C VAL A 85 -3.62 26.67 6.80
N HIS A 86 -4.88 27.00 6.87
CA HIS A 86 -5.38 28.06 7.73
C HIS A 86 -6.24 27.45 8.84
N ALA A 87 -5.69 27.41 10.06
CA ALA A 87 -6.41 27.05 11.27
C ALA A 87 -6.71 28.35 12.05
N SER A 88 -7.97 28.62 12.26
CA SER A 88 -8.45 29.79 13.00
C SER A 88 -9.66 29.38 13.84
N PRO A 89 -9.87 29.98 15.04
CA PRO A 89 -11.08 29.74 15.82
C PRO A 89 -12.38 30.06 15.07
N ASN A 90 -12.30 30.81 13.97
CA ASN A 90 -13.47 31.16 13.14
C ASN A 90 -13.80 30.11 12.08
N VAL A 91 -12.94 29.10 11.88
CA VAL A 91 -13.22 28.01 10.93
C VAL A 91 -14.30 27.12 11.53
N THR A 92 -15.39 26.96 10.80
CA THR A 92 -16.54 26.16 11.19
C THR A 92 -16.29 24.66 10.95
N LEU A 93 -17.07 23.81 11.62
CA LEU A 93 -17.05 22.37 11.34
C LEU A 93 -17.38 22.07 9.87
N GLU A 94 -18.35 22.76 9.29
CA GLU A 94 -18.77 22.56 7.90
C GLU A 94 -17.65 22.87 6.91
N GLU A 95 -16.88 23.95 7.14
CA GLU A 95 -15.71 24.28 6.31
C GLU A 95 -14.60 23.22 6.43
N ASP A 96 -14.37 22.63 7.61
CA ASP A 96 -13.43 21.52 7.76
C ASP A 96 -13.93 20.26 7.04
N LEU A 97 -15.21 19.95 7.11
CA LEU A 97 -15.80 18.81 6.41
C LEU A 97 -15.81 19.01 4.90
N LEU A 98 -16.03 20.24 4.41
CA LEU A 98 -16.09 20.58 2.97
C LEU A 98 -14.78 20.28 2.22
N ARG A 99 -13.62 20.42 2.87
CA ARG A 99 -12.31 20.15 2.28
C ARG A 99 -11.96 18.68 2.18
N ARG A 100 -12.73 17.78 2.77
CA ARG A 100 -12.47 16.33 2.78
C ARG A 100 -12.65 15.70 1.40
N ASP A 101 -12.11 14.50 1.23
CA ASP A 101 -12.10 13.79 -0.05
C ASP A 101 -13.51 13.28 -0.44
N LEU A 102 -14.16 12.52 0.45
CA LEU A 102 -15.44 11.85 0.17
C LEU A 102 -16.51 12.21 1.19
N THR A 103 -17.78 12.28 0.76
CA THR A 103 -18.95 12.56 1.61
C THR A 103 -19.02 11.61 2.81
N ILE A 104 -18.71 10.33 2.61
CA ILE A 104 -18.70 9.32 3.67
C ILE A 104 -17.60 9.55 4.72
N ASN A 105 -16.61 10.38 4.43
CA ASN A 105 -15.54 10.82 5.36
C ASN A 105 -15.81 12.22 5.94
N ALA A 106 -16.89 12.88 5.48
CA ALA A 106 -17.28 14.22 5.88
C ALA A 106 -18.50 14.20 6.82
N ILE A 107 -18.63 13.16 7.62
CA ILE A 107 -19.61 13.00 8.69
C ILE A 107 -18.91 13.23 10.02
N ALA A 108 -19.49 14.03 10.88
CA ALA A 108 -19.02 14.26 12.24
C ALA A 108 -20.02 13.73 13.26
N GLN A 109 -19.52 13.34 14.45
CA GLN A 109 -20.35 12.86 15.56
C GLN A 109 -20.06 13.68 16.80
N ARG A 110 -21.11 14.21 17.42
CA ARG A 110 -21.01 14.89 18.72
C ARG A 110 -20.79 13.91 19.87
N PRO A 111 -20.36 14.36 21.02
CA PRO A 111 -20.22 13.53 22.22
C PRO A 111 -21.52 12.83 22.67
N ASP A 112 -22.67 13.43 22.39
CA ASP A 112 -24.00 12.83 22.65
C ASP A 112 -24.42 11.74 21.65
N GLY A 113 -23.55 11.47 20.66
CA GLY A 113 -23.80 10.49 19.60
C GLY A 113 -24.55 11.03 18.39
N SER A 114 -25.08 12.26 18.43
CA SER A 114 -25.77 12.86 17.27
C SER A 114 -24.81 13.14 16.12
N LEU A 115 -25.31 12.98 14.88
CA LEU A 115 -24.50 13.16 13.68
C LEU A 115 -24.69 14.56 13.09
N VAL A 116 -23.59 15.10 12.56
CA VAL A 116 -23.57 16.30 11.72
C VAL A 116 -23.10 15.88 10.33
N ASP A 117 -23.98 15.98 9.35
CA ASP A 117 -23.77 15.45 8.01
C ASP A 117 -24.28 16.45 6.95
N PRO A 118 -23.54 17.55 6.72
CA PRO A 118 -23.97 18.60 5.78
C PRO A 118 -23.92 18.17 4.31
N PHE A 119 -23.24 17.05 4.00
CA PHE A 119 -22.98 16.62 2.61
C PHE A 119 -23.65 15.28 2.25
N ASP A 120 -24.66 14.82 3.01
CA ASP A 120 -25.42 13.59 2.78
C ASP A 120 -24.51 12.33 2.73
N GLY A 121 -23.48 12.30 3.56
CA GLY A 121 -22.59 11.14 3.66
C GLY A 121 -23.30 9.88 4.14
N GLN A 122 -24.27 9.99 5.04
CA GLN A 122 -25.13 8.88 5.47
C GLN A 122 -25.96 8.33 4.30
N GLY A 123 -26.53 9.22 3.47
CA GLY A 123 -27.23 8.82 2.26
C GLY A 123 -26.31 8.09 1.27
N ASP A 124 -25.07 8.55 1.09
CA ASP A 124 -24.11 7.86 0.23
C ASP A 124 -23.62 6.54 0.85
N LEU A 125 -23.51 6.41 2.17
CA LEU A 125 -23.27 5.13 2.84
C LEU A 125 -24.42 4.14 2.57
N ALA A 126 -25.66 4.58 2.70
CA ALA A 126 -26.84 3.75 2.44
C ALA A 126 -26.91 3.29 0.98
N ARG A 127 -26.62 4.19 0.03
CA ARG A 127 -26.61 3.93 -1.42
C ARG A 127 -25.34 3.25 -1.91
N ARG A 128 -24.32 3.08 -1.04
CA ARG A 128 -23.04 2.49 -1.36
C ARG A 128 -22.25 3.30 -2.42
N TYR A 129 -22.22 4.63 -2.30
CA TYR A 129 -21.48 5.50 -3.18
C TYR A 129 -20.22 6.07 -2.52
N LEU A 130 -19.13 6.10 -3.30
CA LEU A 130 -17.93 6.92 -3.06
C LEU A 130 -18.10 8.21 -3.88
N ARG A 131 -18.52 9.28 -3.22
CA ARG A 131 -18.76 10.60 -3.83
C ARG A 131 -17.82 11.62 -3.24
N HIS A 132 -17.22 12.46 -4.07
CA HIS A 132 -16.45 13.62 -3.61
C HIS A 132 -17.34 14.66 -2.92
N VAL A 133 -16.79 15.36 -1.93
CA VAL A 133 -17.54 16.36 -1.16
C VAL A 133 -17.78 17.62 -1.99
N SER A 134 -16.74 18.13 -2.65
CA SER A 134 -16.76 19.43 -3.36
C SER A 134 -15.77 19.45 -4.52
N PRO A 135 -15.81 20.47 -5.38
CA PRO A 135 -14.80 20.66 -6.43
C PRO A 135 -13.34 20.75 -5.91
N ALA A 136 -13.14 21.11 -4.64
CA ALA A 136 -11.84 21.09 -3.98
C ALA A 136 -11.18 19.70 -3.98
N PHE A 137 -11.92 18.65 -4.33
CA PHE A 137 -11.36 17.31 -4.59
C PHE A 137 -10.21 17.35 -5.61
N ALA A 138 -10.33 18.17 -6.66
CA ALA A 138 -9.34 18.32 -7.72
C ALA A 138 -8.04 19.03 -7.27
N GLU A 139 -8.02 19.68 -6.11
CA GLU A 139 -6.84 20.38 -5.60
C GLU A 139 -5.72 19.44 -5.17
N ASP A 140 -6.05 18.22 -4.65
CA ASP A 140 -5.06 17.18 -4.35
C ASP A 140 -5.26 15.95 -5.24
N PRO A 141 -4.43 15.75 -6.28
CA PRO A 141 -4.53 14.62 -7.19
C PRO A 141 -4.44 13.25 -6.48
N LEU A 142 -3.83 13.18 -5.29
CA LEU A 142 -3.80 11.96 -4.50
C LEU A 142 -5.20 11.45 -4.11
N ARG A 143 -6.19 12.31 -4.08
CA ARG A 143 -7.59 11.93 -3.78
C ARG A 143 -8.17 10.94 -4.80
N VAL A 144 -7.67 10.94 -6.05
CA VAL A 144 -8.01 9.94 -7.06
C VAL A 144 -7.57 8.55 -6.57
N LEU A 145 -6.31 8.42 -6.14
CA LEU A 145 -5.76 7.17 -5.62
C LEU A 145 -6.45 6.75 -4.31
N ARG A 146 -6.71 7.71 -3.43
CA ARG A 146 -7.45 7.47 -2.17
C ARG A 146 -8.85 6.94 -2.42
N THR A 147 -9.58 7.50 -3.40
CA THR A 147 -10.92 7.03 -3.79
C THR A 147 -10.87 5.60 -4.31
N ALA A 148 -9.90 5.29 -5.19
CA ALA A 148 -9.67 3.93 -5.67
C ALA A 148 -9.36 2.95 -4.52
N ARG A 149 -8.57 3.37 -3.52
CA ARG A 149 -8.29 2.57 -2.32
C ARG A 149 -9.55 2.33 -1.48
N PHE A 150 -10.39 3.33 -1.30
CA PHE A 150 -11.67 3.12 -0.61
C PHE A 150 -12.57 2.15 -1.38
N LEU A 151 -12.54 2.16 -2.71
CA LEU A 151 -13.22 1.13 -3.49
C LEU A 151 -12.65 -0.25 -3.19
N ALA A 152 -11.31 -0.42 -3.16
CA ALA A 152 -10.69 -1.69 -2.79
C ALA A 152 -11.10 -2.19 -1.38
N ARG A 153 -11.31 -1.26 -0.45
CA ARG A 153 -11.77 -1.56 0.92
C ARG A 153 -13.22 -2.00 0.97
N TYR A 154 -14.10 -1.34 0.24
CA TYR A 154 -15.55 -1.50 0.38
C TYR A 154 -16.26 -2.15 -0.81
N ALA A 155 -15.55 -2.58 -1.85
CA ALA A 155 -16.16 -3.22 -3.02
C ALA A 155 -17.03 -4.45 -2.64
N ARG A 156 -16.59 -5.26 -1.67
CA ARG A 156 -17.35 -6.40 -1.15
C ARG A 156 -18.67 -6.03 -0.47
N LEU A 157 -18.81 -4.77 -0.04
CA LEU A 157 -20.05 -4.22 0.50
C LEU A 157 -20.95 -3.61 -0.58
N GLY A 158 -20.58 -3.72 -1.85
CA GLY A 158 -21.31 -3.19 -3.00
C GLY A 158 -21.06 -1.70 -3.29
N PHE A 159 -20.01 -1.11 -2.72
CA PHE A 159 -19.65 0.28 -3.02
C PHE A 159 -19.17 0.44 -4.46
N ARG A 160 -19.51 1.60 -5.03
CA ARG A 160 -19.11 2.05 -6.36
C ARG A 160 -18.78 3.54 -6.34
N ILE A 161 -17.90 3.98 -7.22
CA ILE A 161 -17.58 5.40 -7.36
C ILE A 161 -18.74 6.09 -8.09
N ALA A 162 -19.23 7.22 -7.56
CA ALA A 162 -20.29 8.00 -8.18
C ALA A 162 -19.83 8.57 -9.53
N GLU A 163 -20.72 8.63 -10.53
CA GLU A 163 -20.35 9.05 -11.88
C GLU A 163 -19.74 10.46 -11.93
N GLN A 164 -20.26 11.39 -11.12
CA GLN A 164 -19.68 12.73 -11.02
C GLN A 164 -18.23 12.70 -10.50
N THR A 165 -17.93 11.77 -9.59
CA THR A 165 -16.58 11.59 -9.03
C THR A 165 -15.64 10.93 -10.03
N LYS A 166 -16.13 9.98 -10.82
CA LYS A 166 -15.37 9.42 -11.95
C LYS A 166 -15.04 10.49 -12.99
N ALA A 167 -16.02 11.34 -13.34
CA ALA A 167 -15.82 12.43 -14.28
C ALA A 167 -14.76 13.43 -13.76
N LEU A 168 -14.85 13.82 -12.48
CA LEU A 168 -13.87 14.72 -11.87
C LEU A 168 -12.49 14.07 -11.77
N ALA A 169 -12.39 12.78 -11.45
CA ALA A 169 -11.13 12.05 -11.44
C ALA A 169 -10.46 12.04 -12.82
N ARG A 170 -11.23 11.83 -13.91
CA ARG A 170 -10.71 11.93 -15.29
C ARG A 170 -10.17 13.32 -15.59
N GLN A 171 -10.88 14.39 -15.20
CA GLN A 171 -10.40 15.76 -15.37
C GLN A 171 -9.07 16.00 -14.64
N VAL A 172 -8.94 15.50 -13.40
CA VAL A 172 -7.67 15.57 -12.65
C VAL A 172 -6.55 14.83 -13.38
N VAL A 173 -6.83 13.66 -13.96
CA VAL A 173 -5.86 12.89 -14.76
C VAL A 173 -5.46 13.68 -16.01
N GLU A 174 -6.44 14.16 -16.78
CA GLU A 174 -6.23 14.91 -18.02
C GLU A 174 -5.48 16.24 -17.81
N SER A 175 -5.56 16.83 -16.62
CA SER A 175 -4.80 18.04 -16.27
C SER A 175 -3.29 17.80 -16.12
N GLY A 176 -2.83 16.54 -16.05
CA GLY A 176 -1.43 16.16 -15.83
C GLY A 176 -0.94 16.32 -14.39
N GLU A 177 -1.81 16.75 -13.45
CA GLU A 177 -1.42 16.99 -12.05
C GLU A 177 -0.95 15.72 -11.32
N LEU A 178 -1.36 14.52 -11.78
CA LEU A 178 -0.87 13.25 -11.21
C LEU A 178 0.64 13.06 -11.35
N GLU A 179 1.26 13.64 -12.38
CA GLU A 179 2.70 13.52 -12.61
C GLU A 179 3.53 14.21 -11.50
N HIS A 180 2.93 15.20 -10.86
CA HIS A 180 3.57 16.00 -9.81
C HIS A 180 3.44 15.40 -8.40
N LEU A 181 2.74 14.28 -8.26
CA LEU A 181 2.71 13.57 -6.99
C LEU A 181 4.09 13.03 -6.62
N ALA A 182 4.44 13.10 -5.34
CA ALA A 182 5.62 12.41 -4.84
C ALA A 182 5.42 10.89 -4.91
N ALA A 183 6.40 10.18 -5.45
CA ALA A 183 6.34 8.72 -5.62
C ALA A 183 6.07 7.99 -4.29
N GLU A 184 6.62 8.50 -3.20
CA GLU A 184 6.44 7.98 -1.86
C GLU A 184 4.96 8.06 -1.40
N ARG A 185 4.25 9.14 -1.74
CA ARG A 185 2.80 9.27 -1.45
C ARG A 185 1.99 8.27 -2.27
N VAL A 186 2.33 8.10 -3.55
CA VAL A 186 1.69 7.12 -4.44
C VAL A 186 1.93 5.70 -3.92
N TRP A 187 3.16 5.38 -3.53
CA TRP A 187 3.48 4.07 -2.97
C TRP A 187 2.71 3.80 -1.67
N VAL A 188 2.65 4.75 -0.75
CA VAL A 188 1.90 4.60 0.51
C VAL A 188 0.41 4.28 0.27
N GLU A 189 -0.25 4.98 -0.65
CA GLU A 189 -1.66 4.68 -0.99
C GLU A 189 -1.80 3.33 -1.71
N THR A 190 -0.85 2.98 -2.58
CA THR A 190 -0.82 1.68 -3.27
C THR A 190 -0.61 0.54 -2.28
N GLU A 191 0.35 0.68 -1.36
CA GLU A 191 0.63 -0.33 -0.33
C GLU A 191 -0.60 -0.55 0.58
N LYS A 192 -1.30 0.53 0.97
CA LYS A 192 -2.56 0.45 1.71
C LYS A 192 -3.64 -0.28 0.89
N ALA A 193 -3.78 0.06 -0.39
CA ALA A 193 -4.75 -0.59 -1.28
C ALA A 193 -4.47 -2.09 -1.46
N LEU A 194 -3.19 -2.47 -1.52
CA LEU A 194 -2.78 -3.87 -1.60
C LEU A 194 -3.04 -4.66 -0.31
N LYS A 195 -3.26 -3.99 0.83
CA LYS A 195 -3.69 -4.61 2.10
C LYS A 195 -5.20 -4.84 2.16
N GLU A 196 -5.98 -4.11 1.35
CA GLU A 196 -7.44 -4.13 1.40
C GLU A 196 -8.04 -5.47 0.91
N PRO A 197 -9.32 -5.75 1.25
CA PRO A 197 -9.97 -7.02 0.89
C PRO A 197 -10.10 -7.28 -0.62
N THR A 198 -10.18 -6.23 -1.44
CA THR A 198 -10.39 -6.33 -2.89
C THR A 198 -9.39 -5.43 -3.65
N PRO A 199 -8.08 -5.72 -3.58
CA PRO A 199 -7.06 -4.84 -4.16
C PRO A 199 -7.19 -4.67 -5.67
N GLN A 200 -7.85 -5.63 -6.37
CA GLN A 200 -8.13 -5.54 -7.80
C GLN A 200 -8.94 -4.28 -8.15
N ALA A 201 -9.91 -3.92 -7.30
CA ALA A 201 -10.78 -2.76 -7.52
C ALA A 201 -10.01 -1.43 -7.54
N TYR A 202 -8.87 -1.34 -6.85
CA TYR A 202 -7.98 -0.18 -6.90
C TYR A 202 -7.44 0.06 -8.30
N PHE A 203 -6.82 -0.96 -8.89
CA PHE A 203 -6.20 -0.86 -10.21
C PHE A 203 -7.24 -0.69 -11.32
N GLN A 204 -8.38 -1.38 -11.22
CA GLN A 204 -9.49 -1.24 -12.16
C GLN A 204 -10.05 0.19 -12.15
N ALA A 205 -10.23 0.80 -10.98
CA ALA A 205 -10.69 2.19 -10.89
C ALA A 205 -9.69 3.18 -11.47
N LEU A 206 -8.38 2.94 -11.28
CA LEU A 206 -7.33 3.78 -11.85
C LEU A 206 -7.24 3.62 -13.37
N GLU A 207 -7.47 2.42 -13.90
CA GLU A 207 -7.56 2.21 -15.35
C GLU A 207 -8.77 2.92 -15.94
N GLU A 208 -9.95 2.79 -15.34
CA GLU A 208 -11.19 3.45 -15.79
C GLU A 208 -11.06 4.97 -15.91
N CYS A 209 -10.26 5.63 -15.06
CA CYS A 209 -10.05 7.08 -15.12
C CYS A 209 -8.77 7.49 -15.84
N GLY A 210 -7.97 6.54 -16.38
CA GLY A 210 -6.72 6.80 -17.07
C GLY A 210 -5.51 7.07 -16.16
N ALA A 211 -5.67 6.97 -14.83
CA ALA A 211 -4.60 7.24 -13.87
C ALA A 211 -3.51 6.15 -13.87
N LEU A 212 -3.86 4.92 -14.29
CA LEU A 212 -2.94 3.78 -14.22
C LEU A 212 -1.68 4.02 -15.04
N ALA A 213 -1.81 4.54 -16.25
CA ALA A 213 -0.68 4.74 -17.18
C ALA A 213 0.43 5.65 -16.62
N TYR A 214 0.09 6.60 -15.73
CA TYR A 214 1.06 7.55 -15.18
C TYR A 214 2.04 6.91 -14.19
N TRP A 215 1.55 6.03 -13.34
CA TRP A 215 2.33 5.51 -12.21
C TRP A 215 2.67 4.03 -12.32
N TRP A 216 1.96 3.29 -13.19
CA TRP A 216 2.19 1.86 -13.40
C TRP A 216 2.45 1.57 -14.89
N PRO A 217 3.61 2.04 -15.43
CA PRO A 217 3.93 1.86 -16.84
C PRO A 217 3.91 0.38 -17.21
N GLY A 218 3.34 0.07 -18.38
CA GLY A 218 3.20 -1.30 -18.88
C GLY A 218 2.06 -2.12 -18.26
N LEU A 219 1.60 -1.78 -17.05
CA LEU A 219 0.64 -2.62 -16.33
C LEU A 219 -0.72 -2.73 -17.05
N GLY A 220 -1.20 -1.67 -17.70
CA GLY A 220 -2.50 -1.66 -18.37
C GLY A 220 -2.64 -2.76 -19.43
N GLN A 221 -1.57 -3.04 -20.17
CA GLN A 221 -1.56 -4.09 -21.21
C GLN A 221 -1.64 -5.52 -20.64
N HIS A 222 -1.26 -5.69 -19.35
CA HIS A 222 -1.22 -6.97 -18.64
C HIS A 222 -2.19 -7.00 -17.45
N LEU A 223 -3.12 -6.03 -17.36
CA LEU A 223 -3.88 -5.78 -16.14
C LEU A 223 -4.65 -7.02 -15.66
N ASP A 224 -5.44 -7.64 -16.52
CA ASP A 224 -6.25 -8.80 -16.14
C ASP A 224 -5.38 -9.96 -15.63
N GLN A 225 -4.28 -10.25 -16.32
CA GLN A 225 -3.32 -11.27 -15.90
C GLN A 225 -2.68 -10.93 -14.56
N ALA A 226 -2.26 -9.67 -14.37
CA ALA A 226 -1.63 -9.19 -13.15
C ALA A 226 -2.60 -9.26 -11.96
N LEU A 227 -3.87 -8.85 -12.17
CA LEU A 227 -4.90 -8.89 -11.12
C LEU A 227 -5.27 -10.33 -10.71
N ALA A 228 -5.28 -11.26 -11.66
CA ALA A 228 -5.53 -12.68 -11.36
C ALA A 228 -4.46 -13.29 -10.43
N LEU A 229 -3.24 -12.76 -10.45
CA LEU A 229 -2.15 -13.26 -9.60
C LEU A 229 -2.28 -12.85 -8.13
N LEU A 230 -3.01 -11.79 -7.82
CA LEU A 230 -3.08 -11.24 -6.46
C LEU A 230 -3.60 -12.23 -5.41
N GLN A 231 -4.43 -13.17 -5.80
CA GLN A 231 -4.95 -14.22 -4.91
C GLN A 231 -3.87 -15.24 -4.49
N ASN A 232 -2.76 -15.35 -5.23
CA ASN A 232 -1.69 -16.31 -4.98
C ASN A 232 -0.61 -15.74 -4.03
N ALA A 233 -0.87 -14.64 -3.33
CA ALA A 233 0.09 -14.06 -2.40
C ALA A 233 0.23 -14.91 -1.13
N PRO A 234 1.44 -15.41 -0.79
CA PRO A 234 1.67 -16.16 0.43
C PRO A 234 1.37 -15.34 1.67
N GLN A 235 0.41 -15.79 2.48
CA GLN A 235 -0.01 -15.05 3.69
C GLN A 235 0.99 -15.22 4.85
N ALA A 236 1.70 -16.34 4.90
CA ALA A 236 2.62 -16.66 5.99
C ALA A 236 4.05 -16.12 5.80
N ALA A 237 4.39 -15.59 4.62
CA ALA A 237 5.77 -15.27 4.24
C ALA A 237 6.03 -13.76 4.16
N GLY A 238 5.70 -12.99 5.21
CA GLY A 238 6.00 -11.57 5.27
C GLY A 238 4.80 -10.64 5.02
N VAL A 239 5.05 -9.44 4.49
CA VAL A 239 4.01 -8.42 4.30
C VAL A 239 3.18 -8.71 3.07
N LEU A 240 1.89 -9.01 3.24
CA LEU A 240 0.96 -9.37 2.16
C LEU A 240 0.95 -8.36 1.00
N ALA A 241 0.97 -7.05 1.30
CA ALA A 241 1.01 -6.02 0.26
C ALA A 241 2.26 -6.10 -0.62
N HIS A 242 3.40 -6.45 -0.04
CA HIS A 242 4.65 -6.58 -0.80
C HIS A 242 4.60 -7.80 -1.75
N TRP A 243 4.04 -8.92 -1.30
CA TRP A 243 3.78 -10.08 -2.15
C TRP A 243 2.83 -9.76 -3.29
N ARG A 244 1.73 -9.08 -3.00
CA ARG A 244 0.77 -8.65 -4.02
C ARG A 244 1.41 -7.70 -5.04
N MET A 245 2.26 -6.75 -4.59
CA MET A 245 3.02 -5.87 -5.48
C MET A 245 3.98 -6.67 -6.36
N ALA A 246 4.69 -7.63 -5.79
CA ALA A 246 5.63 -8.48 -6.53
C ALA A 246 4.93 -9.36 -7.56
N LEU A 247 3.76 -9.90 -7.24
CA LEU A 247 2.94 -10.67 -8.17
C LEU A 247 2.43 -9.82 -9.34
N LEU A 248 1.95 -8.58 -9.07
CA LEU A 248 1.60 -7.63 -10.12
C LEU A 248 2.78 -7.36 -11.05
N ALA A 249 3.93 -7.00 -10.47
CA ALA A 249 5.14 -6.68 -11.23
C ALA A 249 5.67 -7.88 -12.02
N SER A 250 5.38 -9.11 -11.58
CA SER A 250 5.81 -10.33 -12.26
C SER A 250 5.02 -10.67 -13.54
N ALA A 251 3.93 -9.95 -13.80
CA ALA A 251 3.21 -10.02 -15.08
C ALA A 251 3.90 -9.22 -16.18
N LEU A 252 4.80 -8.29 -15.81
CA LEU A 252 5.52 -7.41 -16.71
C LEU A 252 6.83 -8.05 -17.19
N GLU A 253 7.23 -7.70 -18.40
CA GLU A 253 8.58 -7.99 -18.89
C GLU A 253 9.63 -7.22 -18.05
N GLU A 254 10.88 -7.68 -18.08
CA GLU A 254 11.94 -7.11 -17.23
C GLU A 254 12.11 -5.60 -17.38
N PRO A 255 12.17 -4.99 -18.58
CA PRO A 255 12.32 -3.54 -18.72
C PRO A 255 11.14 -2.76 -18.14
N GLU A 256 9.91 -3.24 -18.32
CA GLU A 256 8.70 -2.61 -17.78
C GLU A 256 8.64 -2.72 -16.25
N ARG A 257 9.02 -3.88 -15.71
CA ARG A 257 9.12 -4.11 -14.27
C ARG A 257 10.13 -3.18 -13.61
N GLU A 258 11.31 -3.02 -14.20
CA GLU A 258 12.34 -2.10 -13.67
C GLU A 258 11.88 -0.63 -13.79
N ALA A 259 11.19 -0.26 -14.87
CA ALA A 259 10.58 1.06 -15.01
C ALA A 259 9.53 1.31 -13.91
N LEU A 260 8.67 0.33 -13.61
CA LEU A 260 7.68 0.41 -12.54
C LEU A 260 8.34 0.56 -11.15
N ILE A 261 9.33 -0.27 -10.85
CA ILE A 261 10.11 -0.22 -9.59
C ILE A 261 10.72 1.17 -9.40
N SER A 262 11.34 1.70 -10.44
CA SER A 262 11.97 3.02 -10.43
C SER A 262 10.95 4.15 -10.30
N ARG A 263 9.83 4.09 -11.05
CA ARG A 263 8.78 5.12 -11.06
C ARG A 263 8.14 5.29 -9.69
N LEU A 264 7.82 4.17 -9.02
CA LEU A 264 7.22 4.16 -7.69
C LEU A 264 8.25 4.35 -6.55
N ARG A 265 9.55 4.38 -6.87
CA ARG A 265 10.64 4.40 -5.86
C ARG A 265 10.43 3.35 -4.79
N LEU A 266 10.15 2.12 -5.22
CA LEU A 266 9.85 1.04 -4.27
C LEU A 266 10.99 0.84 -3.28
N PRO A 267 10.68 0.56 -1.99
CA PRO A 267 11.70 0.18 -1.02
C PRO A 267 12.53 -1.01 -1.52
N ASN A 268 13.82 -1.02 -1.22
CA ASN A 268 14.77 -2.04 -1.72
C ASN A 268 14.30 -3.49 -1.51
N ALA A 269 13.68 -3.76 -0.36
CA ALA A 269 13.15 -5.09 -0.06
C ALA A 269 11.97 -5.47 -0.99
N VAL A 270 11.09 -4.52 -1.30
CA VAL A 270 9.96 -4.74 -2.22
C VAL A 270 10.45 -4.90 -3.65
N ALA A 271 11.40 -4.06 -4.09
CA ALA A 271 12.03 -4.15 -5.41
C ALA A 271 12.73 -5.51 -5.62
N ALA A 272 13.48 -5.98 -4.63
CA ALA A 272 14.10 -7.30 -4.67
C ALA A 272 13.05 -8.41 -4.76
N LEU A 273 11.96 -8.33 -3.98
CA LEU A 273 10.88 -9.29 -4.02
C LEU A 273 10.19 -9.32 -5.41
N CYS A 274 9.98 -8.17 -6.06
CA CYS A 274 9.44 -8.10 -7.42
C CYS A 274 10.32 -8.89 -8.43
N ARG A 275 11.63 -8.74 -8.33
CA ARG A 275 12.57 -9.48 -9.19
C ARG A 275 12.57 -10.97 -8.89
N HIS A 276 12.58 -11.36 -7.61
CA HIS A 276 12.59 -12.75 -7.19
C HIS A 276 11.31 -13.50 -7.58
N VAL A 277 10.14 -12.87 -7.41
CA VAL A 277 8.85 -13.44 -7.82
C VAL A 277 8.79 -13.64 -9.34
N ALA A 278 9.25 -12.65 -10.11
CA ALA A 278 9.32 -12.79 -11.56
C ALA A 278 10.26 -13.90 -12.00
N LEU A 279 11.42 -14.02 -11.36
CA LEU A 279 12.40 -15.09 -11.60
C LEU A 279 11.80 -16.47 -11.28
N THR A 280 11.15 -16.62 -10.12
CA THR A 280 10.50 -17.87 -9.70
C THR A 280 9.39 -18.26 -10.66
N ARG A 281 8.54 -17.30 -11.08
CA ARG A 281 7.49 -17.57 -12.06
C ARG A 281 8.03 -17.90 -13.45
N ALA A 282 9.18 -17.36 -13.84
CA ALA A 282 9.85 -17.74 -15.08
C ALA A 282 10.35 -19.18 -15.01
N LEU A 283 10.98 -19.59 -13.89
CA LEU A 283 11.39 -21.00 -13.67
C LEU A 283 10.20 -21.94 -13.80
N LEU A 284 9.05 -21.61 -13.22
CA LEU A 284 7.87 -22.47 -13.22
C LEU A 284 7.20 -22.61 -14.60
N ARG A 285 7.56 -21.80 -15.61
CA ARG A 285 7.04 -21.93 -16.99
C ARG A 285 7.76 -22.97 -17.83
N GLU A 286 8.97 -23.34 -17.43
CA GLU A 286 9.84 -24.26 -18.14
C GLU A 286 10.05 -25.55 -17.32
N PRO A 287 10.40 -26.67 -17.95
CA PRO A 287 10.79 -27.89 -17.25
C PRO A 287 12.03 -27.64 -16.37
N ASP A 288 12.10 -28.34 -15.23
CA ASP A 288 13.27 -28.25 -14.36
C ASP A 288 14.49 -28.89 -15.02
N THR A 289 15.54 -28.10 -15.16
CA THR A 289 16.89 -28.56 -15.50
C THR A 289 17.85 -28.16 -14.37
N ALA A 290 18.91 -28.90 -14.20
CA ALA A 290 19.92 -28.57 -13.18
C ALA A 290 20.44 -27.13 -13.36
N ASP A 291 20.59 -26.68 -14.60
CA ASP A 291 21.05 -25.34 -14.93
C ASP A 291 20.06 -24.26 -14.54
N ALA A 292 18.80 -24.42 -14.91
CA ALA A 292 17.75 -23.44 -14.62
C ALA A 292 17.52 -23.30 -13.11
N VAL A 293 17.47 -24.43 -12.38
CA VAL A 293 17.28 -24.43 -10.94
C VAL A 293 18.52 -23.86 -10.22
N PHE A 294 19.72 -24.19 -10.69
CA PHE A 294 20.94 -23.65 -10.10
C PHE A 294 21.07 -22.13 -10.35
N ASP A 295 20.79 -21.65 -11.56
CA ASP A 295 20.75 -20.20 -11.88
C ASP A 295 19.72 -19.47 -11.00
N TRP A 296 18.53 -20.05 -10.82
CA TRP A 296 17.52 -19.52 -9.91
C TRP A 296 18.04 -19.37 -8.47
N LEU A 297 18.72 -20.38 -7.94
CA LEU A 297 19.33 -20.35 -6.61
C LEU A 297 20.43 -19.27 -6.51
N GLU A 298 21.31 -19.15 -7.53
CA GLU A 298 22.35 -18.11 -7.54
C GLU A 298 21.75 -16.69 -7.59
N ARG A 299 20.75 -16.48 -8.44
CA ARG A 299 20.09 -15.15 -8.58
C ARG A 299 19.26 -14.77 -7.36
N LEU A 300 18.81 -15.74 -6.57
CA LEU A 300 18.19 -15.52 -5.26
C LEU A 300 19.23 -15.25 -4.14
N ASP A 301 20.53 -15.28 -4.42
CA ASP A 301 21.59 -15.24 -3.40
C ASP A 301 21.42 -16.34 -2.31
N ALA A 302 20.97 -17.53 -2.74
CA ALA A 302 20.47 -18.62 -1.91
C ALA A 302 21.47 -19.08 -0.83
N PHE A 303 22.77 -19.02 -1.12
CA PHE A 303 23.82 -19.50 -0.25
C PHE A 303 24.25 -18.49 0.83
N ARG A 304 23.93 -17.21 0.64
CA ARG A 304 24.17 -16.15 1.61
C ARG A 304 22.89 -15.74 2.35
N LYS A 305 21.74 -15.84 1.68
CA LYS A 305 20.42 -15.42 2.17
C LYS A 305 19.39 -16.53 1.97
N PRO A 306 19.52 -17.64 2.69
CA PRO A 306 18.64 -18.81 2.52
C PRO A 306 17.16 -18.52 2.74
N GLU A 307 16.85 -17.50 3.53
CA GLU A 307 15.48 -17.02 3.78
C GLU A 307 14.77 -16.56 2.49
N GLN A 308 15.51 -16.08 1.49
CA GLN A 308 14.94 -15.70 0.21
C GLN A 308 14.42 -16.92 -0.56
N VAL A 309 15.15 -18.03 -0.54
CA VAL A 309 14.67 -19.28 -1.16
C VAL A 309 13.45 -19.80 -0.43
N THR A 310 13.48 -19.84 0.90
CA THR A 310 12.33 -20.28 1.71
C THR A 310 11.07 -19.45 1.37
N ALA A 311 11.21 -18.13 1.21
CA ALA A 311 10.12 -17.27 0.80
C ALA A 311 9.59 -17.61 -0.61
N GLN A 312 10.49 -17.91 -1.57
CA GLN A 312 10.08 -18.30 -2.93
C GLN A 312 9.47 -19.70 -2.98
N LEU A 313 9.94 -20.64 -2.17
CA LEU A 313 9.32 -21.97 -2.04
C LEU A 313 7.87 -21.88 -1.52
N ALA A 314 7.57 -20.94 -0.61
CA ALA A 314 6.19 -20.70 -0.20
C ALA A 314 5.30 -20.21 -1.37
N LEU A 315 5.85 -19.44 -2.31
CA LEU A 315 5.14 -19.08 -3.54
C LEU A 315 4.99 -20.28 -4.48
N VAL A 316 6.04 -21.08 -4.65
CA VAL A 316 5.99 -22.32 -5.46
C VAL A 316 4.91 -23.26 -4.93
N ALA A 317 4.83 -23.46 -3.61
CA ALA A 317 3.80 -24.30 -2.99
C ALA A 317 2.37 -23.85 -3.32
N MET A 318 2.15 -22.56 -3.61
CA MET A 318 0.84 -22.03 -4.03
C MET A 318 0.59 -22.13 -5.53
N LEU A 319 1.63 -22.01 -6.34
CA LEU A 319 1.50 -21.98 -7.81
C LEU A 319 1.63 -23.36 -8.43
N ASP A 320 2.52 -24.19 -7.88
CA ASP A 320 2.86 -25.53 -8.37
C ASP A 320 3.33 -26.41 -7.18
N PRO A 321 2.39 -26.93 -6.38
CA PRO A 321 2.72 -27.69 -5.18
C PRO A 321 3.56 -28.96 -5.45
N GLU A 322 3.45 -29.54 -6.66
CA GLU A 322 4.17 -30.77 -7.02
C GLU A 322 5.68 -30.52 -7.16
N ARG A 323 6.08 -29.32 -7.60
CA ARG A 323 7.49 -28.94 -7.78
C ARG A 323 8.15 -28.43 -6.50
N GLU A 324 7.37 -28.01 -5.50
CA GLU A 324 7.92 -27.44 -4.26
C GLU A 324 8.91 -28.36 -3.58
N SER A 325 8.55 -29.62 -3.38
CA SER A 325 9.41 -30.63 -2.70
C SER A 325 10.72 -30.87 -3.44
N ALA A 326 10.68 -30.96 -4.78
CA ALA A 326 11.86 -31.16 -5.61
C ALA A 326 12.82 -29.96 -5.55
N LEU A 327 12.28 -28.73 -5.67
CA LEU A 327 13.07 -27.49 -5.58
C LEU A 327 13.65 -27.30 -4.17
N ALA A 328 12.90 -27.67 -3.12
CA ALA A 328 13.38 -27.65 -1.74
C ALA A 328 14.54 -28.64 -1.54
N ALA A 329 14.41 -29.87 -2.06
CA ALA A 329 15.47 -30.88 -2.02
C ALA A 329 16.73 -30.42 -2.77
N ALA A 330 16.57 -29.85 -3.97
CA ALA A 330 17.66 -29.33 -4.77
C ALA A 330 18.41 -28.17 -4.03
N PHE A 331 17.68 -27.28 -3.36
CA PHE A 331 18.29 -26.26 -2.52
C PHE A 331 19.07 -26.86 -1.35
N GLN A 332 18.51 -27.81 -0.62
CA GLN A 332 19.18 -28.44 0.51
C GLN A 332 20.43 -29.21 0.07
N GLY A 333 20.37 -29.95 -1.03
CA GLY A 333 21.51 -30.64 -1.62
C GLY A 333 22.65 -29.70 -1.99
N ALA A 334 22.33 -28.63 -2.72
CA ALA A 334 23.31 -27.63 -3.09
C ALA A 334 23.90 -26.88 -1.87
N ARG A 335 23.09 -26.61 -0.84
CA ARG A 335 23.53 -25.94 0.39
C ARG A 335 24.45 -26.82 1.25
N ALA A 336 24.28 -28.15 1.20
CA ALA A 336 25.10 -29.10 1.93
C ALA A 336 26.55 -29.17 1.40
N VAL A 337 26.81 -28.70 0.17
CA VAL A 337 28.17 -28.68 -0.40
C VAL A 337 29.03 -27.68 0.37
N SER A 338 29.99 -28.22 1.14
CA SER A 338 30.83 -27.43 2.03
C SER A 338 32.08 -26.88 1.31
N PRO A 339 32.30 -25.53 1.34
CA PRO A 339 33.55 -24.97 0.88
C PRO A 339 34.77 -25.51 1.63
N GLN A 340 34.62 -25.84 2.92
CA GLN A 340 35.70 -26.35 3.76
C GLN A 340 36.17 -27.74 3.28
N ALA A 341 35.26 -28.62 2.83
CA ALA A 341 35.63 -29.92 2.27
C ALA A 341 36.49 -29.75 1.02
N LEU A 342 36.10 -28.87 0.10
CA LEU A 342 36.89 -28.56 -1.10
C LEU A 342 38.24 -27.91 -0.79
N MET A 343 38.30 -27.09 0.25
CA MET A 343 39.56 -26.52 0.74
C MET A 343 40.49 -27.61 1.30
N ALA A 344 39.96 -28.66 1.94
CA ALA A 344 40.71 -29.79 2.43
C ALA A 344 41.26 -30.64 1.26
N GLU A 345 40.58 -30.67 0.12
CA GLU A 345 41.04 -31.28 -1.13
C GLU A 345 42.19 -30.47 -1.80
N GLY A 346 42.59 -29.33 -1.21
CA GLY A 346 43.67 -28.47 -1.71
C GLY A 346 43.27 -27.33 -2.61
N LEU A 347 41.97 -27.18 -2.93
CA LEU A 347 41.46 -26.13 -3.82
C LEU A 347 41.55 -24.76 -3.15
N ARG A 348 41.91 -23.73 -3.91
CA ARG A 348 42.05 -22.34 -3.43
C ARG A 348 41.59 -21.32 -4.48
N GLY A 349 41.22 -20.12 -4.02
CA GLY A 349 40.92 -18.97 -4.89
C GLY A 349 39.90 -19.27 -5.97
N GLY A 350 40.17 -18.94 -7.21
CA GLY A 350 39.24 -19.11 -8.33
C GLY A 350 38.92 -20.58 -8.65
N GLU A 351 39.84 -21.53 -8.38
CA GLU A 351 39.59 -22.99 -8.55
C GLU A 351 38.56 -23.46 -7.56
N LEU A 352 38.65 -23.04 -6.29
CA LEU A 352 37.68 -23.37 -5.26
C LEU A 352 36.27 -22.83 -5.66
N GLY A 353 36.19 -21.61 -6.17
CA GLY A 353 34.92 -21.03 -6.62
C GLY A 353 34.26 -21.81 -7.75
N ARG A 354 35.06 -22.21 -8.76
CA ARG A 354 34.57 -23.07 -9.88
C ARG A 354 34.14 -24.45 -9.42
N ALA A 355 34.94 -25.10 -8.60
CA ALA A 355 34.63 -26.41 -8.07
C ALA A 355 33.37 -26.40 -7.19
N LEU A 356 33.21 -25.37 -6.35
CA LEU A 356 32.02 -25.18 -5.51
C LEU A 356 30.76 -24.99 -6.34
N ARG A 357 30.79 -24.18 -7.39
CA ARG A 357 29.64 -24.02 -8.32
C ARG A 357 29.30 -25.34 -9.00
N GLN A 358 30.31 -26.07 -9.50
CA GLN A 358 30.07 -27.33 -10.17
C GLN A 358 29.48 -28.39 -9.21
N ARG A 359 30.04 -28.56 -8.02
CA ARG A 359 29.53 -29.52 -7.04
C ARG A 359 28.10 -29.21 -6.58
N ARG A 360 27.78 -27.92 -6.42
CA ARG A 360 26.41 -27.50 -6.09
C ARG A 360 25.42 -27.79 -7.21
N ARG A 361 25.84 -27.57 -8.46
CA ARG A 361 25.03 -27.90 -9.64
C ARG A 361 24.80 -29.38 -9.78
N ASP A 362 25.86 -30.23 -9.55
CA ASP A 362 25.74 -31.67 -9.54
C ASP A 362 24.76 -32.14 -8.46
N ALA A 363 24.82 -31.55 -7.27
CA ALA A 363 23.87 -31.84 -6.18
C ALA A 363 22.42 -31.41 -6.53
N VAL A 364 22.21 -30.34 -7.27
CA VAL A 364 20.90 -29.97 -7.82
C VAL A 364 20.42 -31.04 -8.82
N SER A 365 21.28 -31.47 -9.75
CA SER A 365 20.96 -32.53 -10.74
C SER A 365 20.55 -33.83 -10.05
N GLU A 366 21.33 -34.27 -9.07
CA GLU A 366 21.04 -35.49 -8.29
C GLU A 366 19.69 -35.39 -7.57
N ALA A 367 19.42 -34.26 -6.92
CA ALA A 367 18.17 -34.05 -6.19
C ALA A 367 16.92 -34.00 -7.11
N LEU A 368 17.09 -33.59 -8.36
CA LEU A 368 16.05 -33.60 -9.39
C LEU A 368 15.90 -34.93 -10.11
N GLY A 369 16.81 -35.88 -9.87
CA GLY A 369 16.84 -37.16 -10.58
C GLY A 369 17.24 -37.08 -12.06
N LEU A 370 18.09 -36.10 -12.41
CA LEU A 370 18.53 -35.77 -13.77
C LEU A 370 19.94 -36.31 -14.04
#